data_a47e2a413c7ff7ac3e34bd896bd664d4
#
_entry.id   a47e2a413c7ff7ac3e34bd896bd664d4
#
_cell.length_a   1.000
_cell.length_b   1.000
_cell.length_c   1.000
_cell.angle_alpha   90.00
_cell.angle_beta   90.00
_cell.angle_gamma   90.00
#
_symmetry.space_group_name_H-M   'P 1'
#
loop_
_entity.id
_entity.type
_entity.pdbx_description
1 polymer ?
#
loop_
_entity_poly.entity_id
_entity_poly.type
_entity_poly.pdbx_seq_one_letter_code
_entity_poly.pdbx_strand_id
1 'polypeptide(L)'
;DALPICDFGGEVERVLNMADGCILLVDAFEGPMPQTRFVLQKALEIGLKPIVVVNKVDKPNCRPEEVYEMVFDLMFSLNATEDQLDFPVIYGSAKNNWMSTDWQKPTDTITPLLDCIIENIPAPEQLEGTPQMLITSLDYSSYTGRIAVGRVHRGTLKEGMNITLVKRNGDMFKSKIKELHVFEGLGRVKTNEVSSGDICADR
;
A
#
# COMPACT_ATOMS: atom_id res chain seq x y z
N ASP A 1 1.70 7.31 -1.24
CA ASP A 1 2.79 6.73 -2.04
C ASP A 1 2.49 5.27 -2.35
N ALA A 2 2.38 4.93 -3.64
CA ALA A 2 2.19 3.55 -4.08
C ALA A 2 3.56 2.85 -4.09
N LEU A 3 3.74 1.84 -3.24
CA LEU A 3 4.92 0.99 -3.27
C LEU A 3 4.67 -0.17 -4.25
N PRO A 4 5.42 -0.31 -5.34
CA PRO A 4 5.30 -1.46 -6.21
C PRO A 4 5.85 -2.70 -5.49
N ILE A 5 5.00 -3.70 -5.30
CA ILE A 5 5.40 -4.98 -4.70
C ILE A 5 5.59 -5.97 -5.84
N CYS A 6 6.82 -6.30 -6.09
CA CYS A 6 7.25 -7.42 -6.93
C CYS A 6 8.24 -8.29 -6.16
N ASP A 7 7.95 -9.56 -6.04
CA ASP A 7 8.86 -10.69 -5.94
C ASP A 7 9.42 -11.22 -4.61
N PHE A 8 9.24 -10.66 -3.42
CA PHE A 8 9.87 -11.29 -2.25
C PHE A 8 8.92 -11.44 -1.05
N GLY A 9 8.52 -12.68 -0.72
CA GLY A 9 7.51 -13.00 0.27
C GLY A 9 7.65 -12.31 1.64
N GLY A 10 8.86 -12.14 2.15
CA GLY A 10 9.08 -11.47 3.44
C GLY A 10 8.99 -9.95 3.41
N GLU A 11 9.22 -9.33 2.26
CA GLU A 11 9.07 -7.88 2.08
C GLU A 11 7.62 -7.50 1.83
N VAL A 12 6.88 -8.33 1.08
CA VAL A 12 5.46 -8.15 0.80
C VAL A 12 4.65 -8.01 2.10
N GLU A 13 4.80 -8.93 3.06
CA GLU A 13 4.07 -8.87 4.33
C GLU A 13 4.38 -7.59 5.12
N ARG A 14 5.64 -7.13 5.11
CA ARG A 14 6.03 -5.91 5.82
C ARG A 14 5.40 -4.67 5.22
N VAL A 15 5.37 -4.58 3.90
CA VAL A 15 4.77 -3.44 3.19
C VAL A 15 3.26 -3.44 3.33
N LEU A 16 2.61 -4.58 3.18
CA LEU A 16 1.15 -4.71 3.34
C LEU A 16 0.68 -4.30 4.74
N ASN A 17 1.47 -4.57 5.79
CA ASN A 17 1.16 -4.12 7.15
C ASN A 17 1.21 -2.60 7.36
N MET A 18 1.70 -1.83 6.38
CA MET A 18 1.67 -0.37 6.41
C MET A 18 0.50 0.23 5.62
N ALA A 19 -0.27 -0.60 4.89
CA ALA A 19 -1.33 -0.17 3.99
C ALA A 19 -2.71 -0.29 4.65
N ASP A 20 -3.65 0.54 4.23
CA ASP A 20 -5.07 0.50 4.62
C ASP A 20 -5.94 -0.10 3.51
N GLY A 21 -5.41 -0.22 2.30
CA GLY A 21 -6.02 -0.87 1.14
C GLY A 21 -4.98 -1.25 0.12
N CYS A 22 -5.39 -1.91 -0.96
CA CYS A 22 -4.48 -2.27 -2.03
C CYS A 22 -5.11 -2.07 -3.41
N ILE A 23 -4.28 -1.72 -4.38
CA ILE A 23 -4.67 -1.71 -5.78
C ILE A 23 -4.17 -3.00 -6.43
N LEU A 24 -5.09 -3.80 -6.93
CA LEU A 24 -4.80 -4.97 -7.73
C LEU A 24 -4.75 -4.57 -9.21
N LEU A 25 -3.54 -4.40 -9.74
CA LEU A 25 -3.33 -4.04 -11.13
C LEU A 25 -3.27 -5.28 -12.02
N VAL A 26 -4.17 -5.39 -12.99
CA VAL A 26 -4.30 -6.54 -13.89
C VAL A 26 -4.24 -6.08 -15.35
N ASP A 27 -3.57 -6.84 -16.20
CA ASP A 27 -3.56 -6.61 -17.66
C ASP A 27 -4.89 -7.06 -18.26
N ALA A 28 -5.52 -6.20 -19.06
CA ALA A 28 -6.82 -6.47 -19.70
C ALA A 28 -6.81 -7.62 -20.73
N PHE A 29 -5.63 -8.12 -21.11
CA PHE A 29 -5.47 -9.26 -22.00
C PHE A 29 -5.03 -10.53 -21.25
N GLU A 30 -4.01 -10.41 -20.39
CA GLU A 30 -3.41 -11.58 -19.73
C GLU A 30 -4.21 -12.03 -18.51
N GLY A 31 -4.90 -11.11 -17.84
CA GLY A 31 -5.59 -11.37 -16.58
C GLY A 31 -4.62 -11.47 -15.37
N PRO A 32 -5.09 -12.03 -14.24
CA PRO A 32 -4.27 -12.18 -13.04
C PRO A 32 -3.17 -13.22 -13.25
N MET A 33 -1.93 -12.84 -12.98
CA MET A 33 -0.75 -13.69 -13.10
C MET A 33 -0.52 -14.53 -11.83
N PRO A 34 0.25 -15.64 -11.89
CA PRO A 34 0.52 -16.48 -10.71
C PRO A 34 1.10 -15.74 -9.51
N GLN A 35 1.98 -14.76 -9.74
CA GLN A 35 2.54 -13.91 -8.68
C GLN A 35 1.46 -13.06 -7.99
N THR A 36 0.46 -12.61 -8.76
CA THR A 36 -0.69 -11.88 -8.26
C THR A 36 -1.44 -12.66 -7.19
N ARG A 37 -1.60 -13.98 -7.37
CA ARG A 37 -2.28 -14.86 -6.42
C ARG A 37 -1.66 -14.80 -5.04
N PHE A 38 -0.33 -14.91 -4.95
CA PHE A 38 0.37 -14.91 -3.66
C PHE A 38 0.22 -13.59 -2.92
N VAL A 39 0.46 -12.47 -3.62
CA VAL A 39 0.37 -11.13 -3.02
C VAL A 39 -1.07 -10.81 -2.60
N LEU A 40 -2.03 -11.14 -3.46
CA LEU A 40 -3.46 -10.93 -3.18
C LEU A 40 -3.90 -11.76 -1.97
N GLN A 41 -3.49 -13.02 -1.87
CA GLN A 41 -3.81 -13.87 -0.72
C GLN A 41 -3.33 -13.21 0.58
N LYS A 42 -2.10 -12.70 0.62
CA LYS A 42 -1.55 -12.01 1.80
C LYS A 42 -2.30 -10.73 2.13
N ALA A 43 -2.70 -9.95 1.12
CA ALA A 43 -3.50 -8.74 1.33
C ALA A 43 -4.88 -9.07 1.92
N LEU A 44 -5.55 -10.11 1.40
CA LEU A 44 -6.86 -10.55 1.89
C LEU A 44 -6.78 -11.11 3.32
N GLU A 45 -5.75 -11.91 3.65
CA GLU A 45 -5.51 -12.50 4.98
C GLU A 45 -5.38 -11.42 6.08
N ILE A 46 -4.79 -10.26 5.78
CA ILE A 46 -4.67 -9.15 6.73
C ILE A 46 -5.84 -8.15 6.65
N GLY A 47 -6.88 -8.46 5.87
CA GLY A 47 -8.12 -7.70 5.82
C GLY A 47 -8.09 -6.46 4.92
N LEU A 48 -7.11 -6.31 4.03
CA LEU A 48 -7.10 -5.17 3.11
C LEU A 48 -8.26 -5.24 2.11
N LYS A 49 -8.85 -4.08 1.82
CA LYS A 49 -9.83 -3.94 0.72
C LYS A 49 -9.08 -3.74 -0.60
N PRO A 50 -9.34 -4.58 -1.61
CA PRO A 50 -8.75 -4.40 -2.94
C PRO A 50 -9.58 -3.44 -3.78
N ILE A 51 -8.91 -2.58 -4.55
CA ILE A 51 -9.47 -1.90 -5.72
C ILE A 51 -8.84 -2.55 -6.94
N VAL A 52 -9.67 -3.05 -7.85
CA VAL A 52 -9.17 -3.71 -9.06
C VAL A 52 -8.99 -2.67 -10.18
N VAL A 53 -7.82 -2.64 -10.78
CA VAL A 53 -7.53 -1.78 -11.93
C VAL A 53 -7.19 -2.66 -13.13
N VAL A 54 -8.10 -2.73 -14.09
CA VAL A 54 -7.91 -3.43 -15.36
C VAL A 54 -7.25 -2.47 -16.34
N ASN A 55 -5.95 -2.63 -16.49
CA ASN A 55 -5.10 -1.74 -17.29
C ASN A 55 -4.88 -2.27 -18.69
N LYS A 56 -4.48 -1.39 -19.60
CA LYS A 56 -4.19 -1.65 -21.01
C LYS A 56 -5.43 -2.00 -21.85
N VAL A 57 -6.59 -1.44 -21.50
CA VAL A 57 -7.82 -1.60 -22.31
C VAL A 57 -7.76 -0.89 -23.67
N ASP A 58 -6.70 -0.11 -23.92
CA ASP A 58 -6.40 0.48 -25.23
C ASP A 58 -5.87 -0.53 -26.25
N LYS A 59 -5.53 -1.74 -25.84
CA LYS A 59 -5.06 -2.78 -26.75
C LYS A 59 -6.23 -3.41 -27.53
N PRO A 60 -6.05 -3.72 -28.83
CA PRO A 60 -7.13 -4.24 -29.68
C PRO A 60 -7.63 -5.63 -29.26
N ASN A 61 -6.84 -6.40 -28.50
CA ASN A 61 -7.18 -7.75 -28.05
C ASN A 61 -7.54 -7.77 -26.54
N CYS A 62 -7.88 -6.63 -25.95
CA CYS A 62 -8.31 -6.60 -24.55
C CYS A 62 -9.65 -7.31 -24.37
N ARG A 63 -9.84 -7.93 -23.21
CA ARG A 63 -11.04 -8.65 -22.80
C ARG A 63 -11.39 -8.32 -21.35
N PRO A 64 -11.72 -7.05 -21.05
CA PRO A 64 -11.88 -6.56 -19.68
C PRO A 64 -12.95 -7.31 -18.88
N GLU A 65 -14.04 -7.72 -19.51
CA GLU A 65 -15.13 -8.47 -18.86
C GLU A 65 -14.69 -9.86 -18.44
N GLU A 66 -13.99 -10.60 -19.31
CA GLU A 66 -13.42 -11.90 -18.93
C GLU A 66 -12.36 -11.78 -17.83
N VAL A 67 -11.54 -10.73 -17.88
CA VAL A 67 -10.53 -10.47 -16.86
C VAL A 67 -11.18 -10.13 -15.51
N TYR A 68 -12.30 -9.42 -15.50
CA TYR A 68 -13.09 -9.20 -14.30
C TYR A 68 -13.53 -10.53 -13.67
N GLU A 69 -14.13 -11.42 -14.45
CA GLU A 69 -14.55 -12.75 -13.99
C GLU A 69 -13.36 -13.56 -13.46
N MET A 70 -12.22 -13.54 -14.14
CA MET A 70 -10.99 -14.21 -13.68
C MET A 70 -10.51 -13.68 -12.33
N VAL A 71 -10.60 -12.37 -12.08
CA VAL A 71 -10.24 -11.76 -10.80
C VAL A 71 -11.23 -12.16 -9.72
N PHE A 72 -12.53 -12.14 -10.02
CA PHE A 72 -13.58 -12.57 -9.10
C PHE A 72 -13.38 -14.03 -8.67
N ASP A 73 -13.19 -14.94 -9.63
CA ASP A 73 -12.90 -16.35 -9.37
C ASP A 73 -11.63 -16.55 -8.53
N LEU A 74 -10.59 -15.75 -8.81
CA LEU A 74 -9.37 -15.77 -8.03
C LEU A 74 -9.63 -15.38 -6.57
N MET A 75 -10.32 -14.27 -6.32
CA MET A 75 -10.66 -13.81 -4.97
C MET A 75 -11.52 -14.83 -4.23
N PHE A 76 -12.53 -15.39 -4.92
CA PHE A 76 -13.38 -16.45 -4.38
C PHE A 76 -12.55 -17.69 -3.98
N SER A 77 -11.61 -18.10 -4.84
CA SER A 77 -10.71 -19.23 -4.57
C SER A 77 -9.74 -19.00 -3.42
N LEU A 78 -9.51 -17.73 -3.04
CA LEU A 78 -8.68 -17.31 -1.92
C LEU A 78 -9.48 -17.08 -0.63
N ASN A 79 -10.77 -17.45 -0.60
CA ASN A 79 -11.69 -17.25 0.51
C ASN A 79 -11.83 -15.78 0.93
N ALA A 80 -11.88 -14.86 -0.03
CA ALA A 80 -12.19 -13.47 0.23
C ALA A 80 -13.54 -13.34 0.96
N THR A 81 -13.65 -12.40 1.87
CA THR A 81 -14.92 -12.09 2.57
C THR A 81 -15.92 -11.44 1.62
N GLU A 82 -17.22 -11.40 2.00
CA GLU A 82 -18.24 -10.70 1.21
C GLU A 82 -17.86 -9.24 0.95
N ASP A 83 -17.35 -8.53 1.96
CA ASP A 83 -16.87 -7.14 1.81
C ASP A 83 -15.68 -7.00 0.86
N GLN A 84 -14.84 -8.03 0.74
CA GLN A 84 -13.71 -8.04 -0.18
C GLN A 84 -14.12 -8.45 -1.59
N LEU A 85 -15.19 -9.23 -1.74
CA LEU A 85 -15.78 -9.59 -3.04
C LEU A 85 -16.59 -8.44 -3.66
N ASP A 86 -17.06 -7.49 -2.85
CA ASP A 86 -17.66 -6.24 -3.32
C ASP A 86 -16.57 -5.19 -3.60
N PHE A 87 -15.65 -5.53 -4.49
CA PHE A 87 -14.54 -4.67 -4.85
C PHE A 87 -14.90 -3.73 -6.01
N PRO A 88 -14.50 -2.45 -5.95
CA PRO A 88 -14.65 -1.54 -7.07
C PRO A 88 -13.67 -1.87 -8.19
N VAL A 89 -14.10 -1.66 -9.43
CA VAL A 89 -13.26 -1.88 -10.62
C VAL A 89 -13.12 -0.58 -11.40
N ILE A 90 -11.88 -0.28 -11.75
CA ILE A 90 -11.51 0.83 -12.63
C ILE A 90 -10.79 0.26 -13.85
N TYR A 91 -11.13 0.79 -15.01
CA TYR A 91 -10.56 0.41 -16.29
C TYR A 91 -9.72 1.55 -16.84
N GLY A 92 -8.67 1.25 -17.59
CA GLY A 92 -7.95 2.34 -18.23
C GLY A 92 -6.66 1.94 -18.95
N SER A 93 -5.95 2.98 -19.35
CA SER A 93 -4.62 2.89 -19.94
C SER A 93 -3.68 3.82 -19.22
N ALA A 94 -2.81 3.25 -18.38
CA ALA A 94 -1.77 4.02 -17.69
C ALA A 94 -0.80 4.67 -18.69
N LYS A 95 -0.58 4.04 -19.86
CA LYS A 95 0.25 4.60 -20.93
C LYS A 95 -0.33 5.89 -21.50
N ASN A 96 -1.66 5.94 -21.61
CA ASN A 96 -2.40 7.07 -22.19
C ASN A 96 -2.96 8.01 -21.10
N ASN A 97 -2.60 7.78 -19.81
CA ASN A 97 -2.95 8.61 -18.65
C ASN A 97 -4.45 8.80 -18.44
N TRP A 98 -5.28 7.77 -18.67
CA TRP A 98 -6.71 7.84 -18.40
C TRP A 98 -7.21 6.61 -17.64
N MET A 99 -8.25 6.81 -16.82
CA MET A 99 -8.99 5.81 -16.08
C MET A 99 -10.49 6.10 -16.12
N SER A 100 -11.33 5.06 -16.08
CA SER A 100 -12.78 5.17 -16.16
C SER A 100 -13.46 4.03 -15.41
N THR A 101 -14.68 4.22 -14.96
CA THR A 101 -15.55 3.16 -14.45
C THR A 101 -16.17 2.30 -15.57
N ASP A 102 -16.09 2.76 -16.81
CA ASP A 102 -16.60 2.08 -18.01
C ASP A 102 -15.49 2.02 -19.06
N TRP A 103 -15.00 0.81 -19.37
CA TRP A 103 -13.88 0.63 -20.30
C TRP A 103 -14.17 1.08 -21.73
N GLN A 104 -15.44 1.20 -22.11
CA GLN A 104 -15.87 1.69 -23.41
C GLN A 104 -15.92 3.22 -23.49
N LYS A 105 -15.78 3.90 -22.35
CA LYS A 105 -15.84 5.36 -22.25
C LYS A 105 -14.53 5.91 -21.68
N PRO A 106 -13.47 6.01 -22.49
CA PRO A 106 -12.23 6.59 -22.05
C PRO A 106 -12.41 8.04 -21.60
N THR A 107 -11.68 8.43 -20.58
CA THR A 107 -11.55 9.81 -20.10
C THR A 107 -10.22 10.41 -20.56
N ASP A 108 -9.89 11.59 -20.11
CA ASP A 108 -8.60 12.26 -20.33
C ASP A 108 -7.76 12.40 -19.05
N THR A 109 -8.17 11.71 -17.98
CA THR A 109 -7.61 11.88 -16.64
C THR A 109 -7.58 10.57 -15.86
N ILE A 110 -6.75 10.51 -14.82
CA ILE A 110 -6.71 9.42 -13.83
C ILE A 110 -7.62 9.69 -12.62
N THR A 111 -8.30 10.82 -12.59
CA THR A 111 -9.16 11.25 -11.47
C THR A 111 -10.17 10.18 -11.04
N PRO A 112 -10.83 9.41 -11.93
CA PRO A 112 -11.76 8.36 -11.50
C PRO A 112 -11.12 7.28 -10.61
N LEU A 113 -9.83 6.98 -10.79
CA LEU A 113 -9.11 6.07 -9.88
C LEU A 113 -8.86 6.72 -8.53
N LEU A 114 -8.48 8.00 -8.51
CA LEU A 114 -8.23 8.72 -7.26
C LEU A 114 -9.50 8.89 -6.43
N ASP A 115 -10.60 9.22 -7.07
CA ASP A 115 -11.92 9.30 -6.43
C ASP A 115 -12.34 7.94 -5.87
N CYS A 116 -12.16 6.86 -6.63
CA CYS A 116 -12.43 5.50 -6.18
C CYS A 116 -11.59 5.13 -4.94
N ILE A 117 -10.32 5.52 -4.86
CA ILE A 117 -9.48 5.30 -3.68
C ILE A 117 -10.04 6.05 -2.46
N ILE A 118 -10.40 7.33 -2.63
CA ILE A 118 -10.92 8.17 -1.54
C ILE A 118 -12.25 7.62 -1.02
N GLU A 119 -13.10 7.11 -1.90
CA GLU A 119 -14.42 6.59 -1.55
C GLU A 119 -14.36 5.21 -0.85
N ASN A 120 -13.41 4.36 -1.22
CA ASN A 120 -13.40 2.95 -0.80
C ASN A 120 -12.33 2.60 0.22
N ILE A 121 -11.24 3.36 0.32
CA ILE A 121 -10.19 3.08 1.30
C ILE A 121 -10.36 4.03 2.49
N PRO A 122 -10.49 3.49 3.72
CA PRO A 122 -10.64 4.32 4.91
C PRO A 122 -9.38 5.14 5.17
N ALA A 123 -9.56 6.32 5.74
CA ALA A 123 -8.44 7.10 6.24
C ALA A 123 -7.73 6.34 7.38
N PRO A 124 -6.41 6.52 7.54
CA PRO A 124 -5.66 5.90 8.63
C PRO A 124 -6.27 6.24 10.00
N GLU A 125 -6.41 5.22 10.87
CA GLU A 125 -6.86 5.45 12.23
C GLU A 125 -5.83 6.29 13.00
N GLN A 126 -6.33 7.34 13.66
CA GLN A 126 -5.53 8.16 14.54
C GLN A 126 -5.74 7.74 16.00
N LEU A 127 -4.82 6.95 16.52
CA LEU A 127 -4.86 6.44 17.90
C LEU A 127 -4.00 7.32 18.81
N GLU A 128 -4.61 7.87 19.84
CA GLU A 128 -3.88 8.62 20.87
C GLU A 128 -3.20 7.68 21.89
N GLY A 129 -2.16 8.18 22.54
CA GLY A 129 -1.48 7.48 23.63
C GLY A 129 0.04 7.45 23.49
N THR A 130 0.68 6.53 24.18
CA THR A 130 2.14 6.37 24.13
C THR A 130 2.56 6.03 22.71
N PRO A 131 3.53 6.74 22.12
CA PRO A 131 3.95 6.52 20.75
C PRO A 131 4.43 5.09 20.51
N GLN A 132 3.96 4.51 19.42
CA GLN A 132 4.33 3.18 18.99
C GLN A 132 4.46 3.14 17.47
N MET A 133 5.62 2.67 16.99
CA MET A 133 5.92 2.49 15.58
C MET A 133 6.39 1.05 15.33
N LEU A 134 5.88 0.44 14.28
CA LEU A 134 6.39 -0.83 13.79
C LEU A 134 7.43 -0.56 12.69
N ILE A 135 8.68 -0.93 12.96
CA ILE A 135 9.76 -0.86 11.96
C ILE A 135 9.59 -2.03 10.99
N THR A 136 9.34 -1.72 9.74
CA THR A 136 9.10 -2.69 8.66
C THR A 136 10.30 -2.85 7.75
N SER A 137 11.08 -1.79 7.57
CA SER A 137 12.28 -1.78 6.74
C SER A 137 13.41 -1.02 7.39
N LEU A 138 14.63 -1.42 7.07
CA LEU A 138 15.85 -0.70 7.45
C LEU A 138 16.54 -0.25 6.16
N ASP A 139 16.77 1.04 6.07
CA ASP A 139 17.57 1.64 5.01
C ASP A 139 18.95 2.03 5.56
N TYR A 140 19.92 2.19 4.69
CA TYR A 140 21.27 2.58 5.07
C TYR A 140 21.81 3.64 4.14
N SER A 141 22.28 4.70 4.72
CA SER A 141 23.04 5.73 4.01
C SER A 141 24.45 5.79 4.58
N SER A 142 25.46 5.83 3.73
CA SER A 142 26.87 5.99 4.13
C SER A 142 27.11 7.27 4.93
N TYR A 143 26.27 8.28 4.74
CA TYR A 143 26.35 9.58 5.39
C TYR A 143 25.55 9.63 6.71
N THR A 144 24.34 9.09 6.74
CA THR A 144 23.43 9.19 7.89
C THR A 144 23.40 7.92 8.76
N GLY A 145 23.92 6.80 8.27
CA GLY A 145 23.88 5.51 8.95
C GLY A 145 22.57 4.75 8.72
N ARG A 146 22.11 4.02 9.73
CA ARG A 146 20.86 3.24 9.66
C ARG A 146 19.65 4.14 9.83
N ILE A 147 18.67 3.91 8.99
CA ILE A 147 17.38 4.61 8.99
C ILE A 147 16.29 3.55 9.14
N ALA A 148 15.43 3.70 10.14
CA ALA A 148 14.31 2.82 10.36
C ALA A 148 13.07 3.40 9.66
N VAL A 149 12.42 2.60 8.82
CA VAL A 149 11.19 2.97 8.11
C VAL A 149 10.04 2.14 8.64
N GLY A 150 8.91 2.79 8.89
CA GLY A 150 7.72 2.11 9.36
C GLY A 150 6.52 3.03 9.54
N ARG A 151 5.40 2.44 9.98
CA ARG A 151 4.16 3.16 10.27
C ARG A 151 4.04 3.43 11.76
N VAL A 152 3.62 4.65 12.10
CA VAL A 152 3.25 5.01 13.48
C VAL A 152 1.85 4.48 13.75
N HIS A 153 1.74 3.49 14.62
CA HIS A 153 0.45 2.87 14.96
C HIS A 153 -0.34 3.67 16.00
N ARG A 154 0.36 4.36 16.90
CA ARG A 154 -0.27 5.10 17.99
C ARG A 154 0.58 6.28 18.43
N GLY A 155 -0.08 7.35 18.88
CA GLY A 155 0.54 8.53 19.42
C GLY A 155 1.30 9.35 18.38
N THR A 156 2.19 10.21 18.86
CA THR A 156 2.98 11.11 18.01
C THR A 156 4.46 10.97 18.34
N LEU A 157 5.27 10.66 17.34
CA LEU A 157 6.73 10.68 17.43
C LEU A 157 7.23 12.11 17.23
N LYS A 158 8.26 12.50 17.99
CA LYS A 158 8.89 13.82 17.89
C LYS A 158 10.39 13.72 17.76
N GLU A 159 10.99 14.64 16.99
CA GLU A 159 12.45 14.77 16.96
C GLU A 159 12.98 15.02 18.37
N GLY A 160 14.06 14.35 18.74
CA GLY A 160 14.66 14.41 20.06
C GLY A 160 13.99 13.58 21.15
N MET A 161 12.91 12.86 20.85
CA MET A 161 12.20 12.00 21.81
C MET A 161 13.06 10.81 22.20
N ASN A 162 13.04 10.45 23.50
CA ASN A 162 13.61 9.19 23.99
C ASN A 162 12.61 8.06 23.73
N ILE A 163 13.09 7.00 23.14
CA ILE A 163 12.32 5.81 22.78
C ILE A 163 12.95 4.54 23.33
N THR A 164 12.17 3.47 23.35
CA THR A 164 12.67 2.13 23.63
C THR A 164 12.51 1.29 22.36
N LEU A 165 13.63 0.86 21.80
CA LEU A 165 13.65 -0.08 20.68
C LEU A 165 13.49 -1.49 21.23
N VAL A 166 12.47 -2.21 20.75
CA VAL A 166 12.21 -3.61 21.12
C VAL A 166 12.54 -4.50 19.93
N LYS A 167 13.43 -5.46 20.11
CA LYS A 167 13.77 -6.47 19.10
C LYS A 167 12.79 -7.64 19.12
N ARG A 168 12.80 -8.46 18.08
CA ARG A 168 11.96 -9.66 17.98
C ARG A 168 12.19 -10.68 19.10
N ASN A 169 13.42 -10.76 19.64
CA ASN A 169 13.76 -11.63 20.76
C ASN A 169 13.38 -11.05 22.14
N GLY A 170 12.76 -9.88 22.18
CA GLY A 170 12.36 -9.20 23.41
C GLY A 170 13.41 -8.27 24.01
N ASP A 171 14.62 -8.22 23.47
CA ASP A 171 15.65 -7.29 23.95
C ASP A 171 15.20 -5.84 23.80
N MET A 172 15.44 -5.03 24.81
CA MET A 172 15.07 -3.62 24.86
C MET A 172 16.29 -2.72 24.93
N PHE A 173 16.31 -1.69 24.09
CA PHE A 173 17.39 -0.71 24.04
C PHE A 173 16.80 0.70 24.12
N LYS A 174 17.35 1.51 25.02
CA LYS A 174 17.03 2.94 25.04
C LYS A 174 17.72 3.61 23.87
N SER A 175 16.98 4.41 23.13
CA SER A 175 17.47 5.20 22.00
C SER A 175 16.81 6.56 21.99
N LYS A 176 17.24 7.40 21.07
CA LYS A 176 16.69 8.74 20.87
C LYS A 176 16.51 8.98 19.38
N ILE A 177 15.36 9.48 19.00
CA ILE A 177 15.09 9.92 17.63
C ILE A 177 15.95 11.16 17.37
N LYS A 178 16.86 11.07 16.42
CA LYS A 178 17.73 12.18 16.04
C LYS A 178 17.09 13.06 14.97
N GLU A 179 16.49 12.41 14.00
CA GLU A 179 15.82 13.06 12.86
C GLU A 179 14.60 12.26 12.44
N LEU A 180 13.51 12.95 12.11
CA LEU A 180 12.30 12.39 11.55
C LEU A 180 12.10 12.89 10.13
N HIS A 181 11.66 12.00 9.25
CA HIS A 181 11.33 12.31 7.87
C HIS A 181 9.99 11.70 7.50
N VAL A 182 9.21 12.39 6.69
CA VAL A 182 8.04 11.89 5.99
C VAL A 182 8.35 11.73 4.51
N PHE A 183 7.54 10.94 3.82
CA PHE A 183 7.71 10.74 2.39
C PHE A 183 6.85 11.73 1.63
N GLU A 184 7.45 12.50 0.72
CA GLU A 184 6.76 13.38 -0.21
C GLU A 184 7.22 13.10 -1.63
N GLY A 185 6.31 12.63 -2.47
CA GLY A 185 6.64 12.15 -3.81
C GLY A 185 7.69 11.04 -3.78
N LEU A 186 8.80 11.23 -4.47
CA LEU A 186 9.92 10.27 -4.49
C LEU A 186 11.02 10.58 -3.45
N GLY A 187 10.82 11.60 -2.62
CA GLY A 187 11.82 12.06 -1.66
C GLY A 187 11.39 11.91 -0.21
N ARG A 188 12.29 12.31 0.67
CA ARG A 188 12.04 12.40 2.12
C ARG A 188 12.19 13.86 2.55
N VAL A 189 11.24 14.34 3.33
CA VAL A 189 11.24 15.71 3.88
C VAL A 189 11.36 15.61 5.38
N LYS A 190 12.27 16.40 5.96
CA LYS A 190 12.45 16.47 7.41
C LYS A 190 11.23 17.10 8.07
N THR A 191 10.79 16.49 9.18
CA THR A 191 9.70 17.00 10.01
C THR A 191 10.07 16.97 11.48
N ASN A 192 9.38 17.76 12.30
CA ASN A 192 9.58 17.76 13.75
C ASN A 192 8.71 16.72 14.48
N GLU A 193 7.60 16.30 13.86
CA GLU A 193 6.67 15.33 14.44
C GLU A 193 5.95 14.52 13.37
N VAL A 194 5.55 13.30 13.73
CA VAL A 194 4.77 12.37 12.91
C VAL A 194 3.73 11.70 13.78
N SER A 195 2.47 11.74 13.33
CA SER A 195 1.33 11.22 14.06
C SER A 195 0.95 9.78 13.66
N SER A 196 0.11 9.16 14.49
CA SER A 196 -0.50 7.85 14.19
C SER A 196 -1.13 7.83 12.81
N GLY A 197 -0.92 6.73 12.09
CA GLY A 197 -1.39 6.54 10.71
C GLY A 197 -0.34 6.86 9.64
N ASP A 198 0.61 7.73 9.92
CA ASP A 198 1.63 8.14 8.96
C ASP A 198 2.80 7.14 8.86
N ILE A 199 3.42 7.11 7.70
CA ILE A 199 4.66 6.37 7.45
C ILE A 199 5.82 7.34 7.57
N CYS A 200 6.81 6.97 8.37
CA CYS A 200 7.99 7.81 8.57
C CYS A 200 9.30 7.03 8.48
N ALA A 201 10.37 7.80 8.35
CA ALA A 201 11.73 7.31 8.46
C ALA A 201 12.40 8.03 9.63
N ASP A 202 12.95 7.27 10.59
CA ASP A 202 13.66 7.80 11.75
C ASP A 202 15.15 7.41 11.75
N ARG A 203 15.95 8.23 12.46
CA ARG A 203 17.39 8.04 12.66
C ARG A 203 17.74 8.11 14.13
#